data_5483c41325afee6ad416031c70611d10
#
_entry.id   5483c41325afee6ad416031c70611d10
#
_cell.length_a   1.000
_cell.length_b   1.000
_cell.length_c   1.000
_cell.angle_alpha   90.00
_cell.angle_beta   90.00
_cell.angle_gamma   90.00
#
_symmetry.space_group_name_H-M   'P 1'
#
loop_
_entity.id
_entity.type
_entity.pdbx_description
1 polymer ?
#
loop_
_entity_poly.entity_id
_entity_poly.type
_entity_poly.pdbx_seq_one_letter_code
_entity_poly.pdbx_strand_id
1 'polypeptide(L)'
;MKKVLIVETNVQKYAGTDKPTGLWLGESVEFIDELAKQKIEVDFVSPQGGFVPLDPRSMKYTNAAIMKVYLDKKFIHEGLVNTKKPNEINPKNYNAIYYTGGHGVMWDFPDNKELQEIALAIYENNGYILSVCHGIAGLLNIKDKEGKFLISGKKITGFTQSEERLAGKTHVVPFFNQEEAEKRNALFQKKRFYKEFAVKDGRIITGQNPFSVRAVAKLYLEELETCKQS
;
A
#
# COMPACT_ATOMS: atom_id res chain seq x y z
N MET A 1 1.25 14.42 17.17
CA MET A 1 1.93 13.12 17.05
C MET A 1 1.80 12.66 15.61
N LYS A 2 2.85 12.09 15.00
CA LYS A 2 2.75 11.63 13.58
C LYS A 2 2.17 10.24 13.59
N LYS A 3 1.13 10.02 12.76
CA LYS A 3 0.42 8.74 12.64
C LYS A 3 0.22 8.37 11.17
N VAL A 4 0.37 7.10 10.84
CA VAL A 4 0.16 6.58 9.49
C VAL A 4 -1.03 5.63 9.48
N LEU A 5 -1.88 5.76 8.47
CA LEU A 5 -2.97 4.84 8.21
C LEU A 5 -2.49 3.76 7.24
N ILE A 6 -2.50 2.50 7.66
CA ILE A 6 -2.15 1.35 6.80
C ILE A 6 -3.43 0.75 6.25
N VAL A 7 -3.48 0.59 4.92
CA VAL A 7 -4.62 0.01 4.21
C VAL A 7 -4.30 -1.42 3.84
N GLU A 8 -5.17 -2.35 4.25
CA GLU A 8 -5.04 -3.78 4.02
C GLU A 8 -6.29 -4.36 3.35
N THR A 9 -6.16 -5.49 2.65
CA THR A 9 -7.26 -6.08 1.87
C THR A 9 -8.11 -7.04 2.69
N ASN A 10 -9.40 -7.13 2.36
CA ASN A 10 -10.28 -8.20 2.88
C ASN A 10 -10.44 -9.39 1.91
N VAL A 11 -9.82 -9.31 0.72
CA VAL A 11 -9.99 -10.35 -0.32
C VAL A 11 -9.10 -11.55 -0.01
N GLN A 12 -9.72 -12.72 0.16
CA GLN A 12 -9.05 -13.96 0.57
C GLN A 12 -8.81 -14.97 -0.56
N LYS A 13 -9.44 -14.79 -1.72
CA LYS A 13 -9.33 -15.70 -2.88
C LYS A 13 -9.26 -14.92 -4.18
N TYR A 14 -8.56 -15.44 -5.17
CA TYR A 14 -8.66 -14.95 -6.54
C TYR A 14 -10.09 -15.14 -7.06
N ALA A 15 -10.65 -14.11 -7.69
CA ALA A 15 -12.01 -14.17 -8.22
C ALA A 15 -12.20 -15.36 -9.17
N GLY A 16 -13.32 -16.05 -9.03
CA GLY A 16 -13.65 -17.23 -9.83
C GLY A 16 -12.82 -18.49 -9.54
N THR A 17 -12.06 -18.51 -8.44
CA THR A 17 -11.22 -19.67 -8.06
C THR A 17 -11.31 -19.95 -6.56
N ASP A 18 -10.83 -21.15 -6.14
CA ASP A 18 -10.59 -21.50 -4.75
C ASP A 18 -9.15 -21.24 -4.29
N LYS A 19 -8.33 -20.60 -5.13
CA LYS A 19 -6.94 -20.32 -4.80
C LYS A 19 -6.85 -19.14 -3.83
N PRO A 20 -6.16 -19.28 -2.69
CA PRO A 20 -6.05 -18.23 -1.70
C PRO A 20 -5.16 -17.09 -2.17
N THR A 21 -5.49 -15.88 -1.72
CA THR A 21 -4.68 -14.68 -1.79
C THR A 21 -4.90 -13.84 -0.52
N GLY A 22 -4.45 -12.60 -0.48
CA GLY A 22 -4.61 -11.72 0.67
C GLY A 22 -3.49 -10.69 0.74
N LEU A 23 -3.27 -10.19 1.94
CA LEU A 23 -2.16 -9.31 2.28
C LEU A 23 -0.82 -10.04 2.10
N TRP A 24 0.14 -9.38 1.46
CA TRP A 24 1.54 -9.83 1.50
C TRP A 24 2.17 -9.39 2.82
N LEU A 25 2.32 -10.32 3.77
CA LEU A 25 2.67 -10.03 5.17
C LEU A 25 3.86 -9.08 5.32
N GLY A 26 4.97 -9.35 4.61
CA GLY A 26 6.17 -8.51 4.69
C GLY A 26 5.92 -7.04 4.37
N GLU A 27 4.93 -6.75 3.51
CA GLU A 27 4.66 -5.37 3.11
C GLU A 27 4.00 -4.53 4.20
N SER A 28 3.24 -5.14 5.09
CA SER A 28 2.73 -4.47 6.28
C SER A 28 3.82 -4.40 7.38
N VAL A 29 4.37 -5.54 7.76
CA VAL A 29 5.20 -5.62 8.97
C VAL A 29 6.58 -5.00 8.82
N GLU A 30 7.22 -5.04 7.64
CA GLU A 30 8.50 -4.35 7.42
C GLU A 30 8.34 -2.83 7.43
N PHE A 31 7.21 -2.32 6.92
CA PHE A 31 6.89 -0.89 7.00
C PHE A 31 6.68 -0.46 8.45
N ILE A 32 5.91 -1.23 9.23
CA ILE A 32 5.69 -1.00 10.66
C ILE A 32 7.01 -1.01 11.43
N ASP A 33 7.91 -1.97 11.16
CA ASP A 33 9.22 -2.08 11.79
C ASP A 33 10.06 -0.80 11.59
N GLU A 34 10.06 -0.24 10.36
CA GLU A 34 10.77 1.00 10.08
C GLU A 34 10.14 2.21 10.82
N LEU A 35 8.82 2.32 10.84
CA LEU A 35 8.12 3.41 11.53
C LEU A 35 8.31 3.35 13.05
N ALA A 36 8.34 2.15 13.62
CA ALA A 36 8.52 1.94 15.05
C ALA A 36 9.88 2.46 15.56
N LYS A 37 10.93 2.40 14.75
CA LYS A 37 12.25 2.98 15.06
C LYS A 37 12.20 4.47 15.30
N GLN A 38 11.24 5.17 14.70
CA GLN A 38 11.00 6.60 14.82
C GLN A 38 9.81 6.93 15.74
N LYS A 39 9.28 5.95 16.45
CA LYS A 39 8.11 6.06 17.34
C LYS A 39 6.87 6.65 16.63
N ILE A 40 6.68 6.34 15.36
CA ILE A 40 5.51 6.73 14.58
C ILE A 40 4.42 5.68 14.80
N GLU A 41 3.25 6.14 15.21
CA GLU A 41 2.09 5.29 15.43
C GLU A 41 1.42 4.89 14.12
N VAL A 42 0.78 3.72 14.13
CA VAL A 42 -0.01 3.22 13.00
C VAL A 42 -1.41 2.83 13.46
N ASP A 43 -2.38 3.03 12.56
CA ASP A 43 -3.70 2.42 12.59
C ASP A 43 -3.92 1.62 11.31
N PHE A 44 -4.85 0.70 11.36
CA PHE A 44 -5.17 -0.20 10.25
C PHE A 44 -6.61 0.00 9.79
N VAL A 45 -6.79 0.02 8.48
CA VAL A 45 -8.09 0.09 7.82
C VAL A 45 -8.14 -0.92 6.69
N SER A 46 -9.30 -1.52 6.49
CA SER A 46 -9.56 -2.33 5.30
C SER A 46 -10.92 -1.97 4.71
N PRO A 47 -11.19 -2.26 3.42
CA PRO A 47 -12.43 -1.88 2.74
C PRO A 47 -13.72 -2.23 3.48
N GLN A 48 -13.73 -3.36 4.20
CA GLN A 48 -14.90 -3.84 4.95
C GLN A 48 -14.68 -3.77 6.48
N GLY A 49 -13.47 -3.44 6.93
CA GLY A 49 -13.07 -3.62 8.32
C GLY A 49 -12.91 -5.10 8.71
N GLY A 50 -12.48 -5.35 9.93
CA GLY A 50 -12.38 -6.70 10.49
C GLY A 50 -11.20 -7.50 9.96
N PHE A 51 -11.46 -8.73 9.53
CA PHE A 51 -10.42 -9.72 9.22
C PHE A 51 -9.68 -9.44 7.91
N VAL A 52 -8.36 -9.53 7.98
CA VAL A 52 -7.41 -9.42 6.86
C VAL A 52 -6.79 -10.80 6.58
N PRO A 53 -7.07 -11.42 5.44
CA PRO A 53 -6.45 -12.68 5.06
C PRO A 53 -5.00 -12.47 4.63
N LEU A 54 -4.12 -13.40 4.99
CA LEU A 54 -2.73 -13.41 4.51
C LEU A 54 -2.62 -14.21 3.22
N ASP A 55 -1.85 -13.71 2.25
CA ASP A 55 -1.45 -14.52 1.11
C ASP A 55 -0.47 -15.62 1.57
N PRO A 56 -0.82 -16.91 1.43
CA PRO A 56 0.02 -17.99 1.95
C PRO A 56 1.43 -18.01 1.35
N ARG A 57 1.62 -17.45 0.16
CA ARG A 57 2.93 -17.37 -0.49
C ARG A 57 3.86 -16.41 0.25
N SER A 58 3.31 -15.36 0.88
CA SER A 58 4.10 -14.38 1.63
C SER A 58 4.82 -14.99 2.83
N MET A 59 4.27 -16.06 3.41
CA MET A 59 4.86 -16.76 4.55
C MET A 59 6.21 -17.41 4.21
N LYS A 60 6.47 -17.71 2.93
CA LYS A 60 7.76 -18.26 2.48
C LYS A 60 8.90 -17.24 2.51
N TYR A 61 8.56 -15.96 2.60
CA TYR A 61 9.51 -14.84 2.61
C TYR A 61 9.66 -14.22 4.00
N THR A 62 9.20 -14.92 5.04
CA THR A 62 9.36 -14.46 6.42
C THR A 62 10.77 -14.73 6.96
N ASN A 63 11.17 -13.86 7.86
CA ASN A 63 12.40 -13.98 8.65
C ASN A 63 12.11 -13.62 10.11
N ALA A 64 13.11 -13.69 10.98
CA ALA A 64 12.93 -13.43 12.42
C ALA A 64 12.39 -12.01 12.70
N ALA A 65 12.80 -11.00 11.92
CA ALA A 65 12.32 -9.63 12.08
C ALA A 65 10.83 -9.48 11.69
N ILE A 66 10.43 -10.06 10.55
CA ILE A 66 9.04 -10.13 10.12
C ILE A 66 8.19 -10.86 11.15
N MET A 67 8.65 -12.04 11.62
CA MET A 67 7.92 -12.83 12.59
C MET A 67 7.76 -12.14 13.94
N LYS A 68 8.73 -11.33 14.37
CA LYS A 68 8.63 -10.54 15.60
C LYS A 68 7.46 -9.55 15.56
N VAL A 69 7.27 -8.83 14.46
CA VAL A 69 6.15 -7.88 14.30
C VAL A 69 4.84 -8.65 14.08
N TYR A 70 4.87 -9.71 13.26
CA TYR A 70 3.70 -10.56 13.02
C TYR A 70 3.10 -11.14 14.31
N LEU A 71 3.94 -11.55 15.27
CA LEU A 71 3.52 -12.13 16.55
C LEU A 71 3.18 -11.07 17.62
N ASP A 72 3.32 -9.79 17.30
CA ASP A 72 2.91 -8.71 18.20
C ASP A 72 1.37 -8.72 18.38
N LYS A 73 0.93 -8.70 19.64
CA LYS A 73 -0.50 -8.80 19.97
C LYS A 73 -1.32 -7.65 19.40
N LYS A 74 -0.74 -6.44 19.34
CA LYS A 74 -1.42 -5.27 18.79
C LYS A 74 -1.58 -5.44 17.27
N PHE A 75 -0.54 -5.86 16.56
CA PHE A 75 -0.63 -6.12 15.13
C PHE A 75 -1.66 -7.21 14.80
N ILE A 76 -1.63 -8.34 15.52
CA ILE A 76 -2.65 -9.40 15.32
C ILE A 76 -4.05 -8.84 15.55
N HIS A 77 -4.26 -8.14 16.67
CA HIS A 77 -5.60 -7.67 17.03
C HIS A 77 -6.11 -6.55 16.12
N GLU A 78 -5.30 -5.51 15.89
CA GLU A 78 -5.73 -4.30 15.17
C GLU A 78 -5.47 -4.38 13.66
N GLY A 79 -4.41 -5.07 13.24
CA GLY A 79 -3.99 -5.16 11.84
C GLY A 79 -4.54 -6.38 11.10
N LEU A 80 -4.86 -7.48 11.80
CA LEU A 80 -5.33 -8.69 11.12
C LEU A 80 -6.74 -9.13 11.48
N VAL A 81 -7.21 -8.86 12.70
CA VAL A 81 -8.51 -9.36 13.16
C VAL A 81 -9.59 -8.29 13.18
N ASN A 82 -9.24 -7.07 13.60
CA ASN A 82 -10.20 -5.99 13.83
C ASN A 82 -9.73 -4.68 13.18
N THR A 83 -9.41 -4.68 11.88
CA THR A 83 -9.13 -3.43 11.17
C THR A 83 -10.36 -2.52 11.18
N LYS A 84 -10.13 -1.22 11.18
CA LYS A 84 -11.21 -0.22 11.10
C LYS A 84 -11.89 -0.26 9.74
N LYS A 85 -13.15 0.16 9.70
CA LYS A 85 -13.83 0.49 8.44
C LYS A 85 -13.45 1.91 7.98
N PRO A 86 -13.55 2.23 6.70
CA PRO A 86 -13.27 3.58 6.19
C PRO A 86 -14.09 4.67 6.91
N ASN A 87 -15.36 4.45 7.19
CA ASN A 87 -16.23 5.41 7.88
C ASN A 87 -15.85 5.68 9.36
N GLU A 88 -14.96 4.89 9.95
CA GLU A 88 -14.41 5.09 11.29
C GLU A 88 -13.13 5.96 11.28
N ILE A 89 -12.64 6.33 10.08
CA ILE A 89 -11.40 7.07 9.91
C ILE A 89 -11.65 8.57 9.83
N ASN A 90 -10.96 9.31 10.72
CA ASN A 90 -10.84 10.76 10.56
C ASN A 90 -9.50 11.09 9.88
N PRO A 91 -9.49 11.51 8.59
CA PRO A 91 -8.26 11.75 7.85
C PRO A 91 -7.31 12.78 8.50
N LYS A 92 -7.85 13.71 9.28
CA LYS A 92 -7.05 14.75 9.97
C LYS A 92 -6.08 14.19 11.02
N ASN A 93 -6.27 12.96 11.44
CA ASN A 93 -5.42 12.31 12.44
C ASN A 93 -4.14 11.70 11.82
N TYR A 94 -4.00 11.69 10.49
CA TYR A 94 -2.93 10.98 9.80
C TYR A 94 -2.06 11.91 8.97
N ASN A 95 -0.74 11.65 9.03
CA ASN A 95 0.26 12.33 8.20
C ASN A 95 0.53 11.59 6.89
N ALA A 96 0.13 10.33 6.81
CA ALA A 96 0.22 9.53 5.58
C ALA A 96 -0.81 8.41 5.57
N ILE A 97 -1.14 7.96 4.36
CA ILE A 97 -1.84 6.72 4.09
C ILE A 97 -0.91 5.80 3.28
N TYR A 98 -0.80 4.53 3.69
CA TYR A 98 0.06 3.54 3.07
C TYR A 98 -0.76 2.34 2.59
N TYR A 99 -0.77 2.11 1.29
CA TYR A 99 -1.44 0.99 0.65
C TYR A 99 -0.47 -0.20 0.55
N THR A 100 -0.73 -1.25 1.30
CA THR A 100 -0.03 -2.53 1.20
C THR A 100 -0.42 -3.28 -0.07
N GLY A 101 0.35 -4.28 -0.45
CA GLY A 101 0.01 -5.12 -1.59
C GLY A 101 -0.32 -6.56 -1.19
N GLY A 102 -0.07 -7.44 -2.12
CA GLY A 102 -0.67 -8.76 -2.25
C GLY A 102 -1.76 -8.69 -3.32
N HIS A 103 -2.06 -9.80 -4.00
CA HIS A 103 -2.99 -9.72 -5.13
C HIS A 103 -4.42 -9.35 -4.74
N GLY A 104 -4.84 -9.64 -3.49
CA GLY A 104 -6.18 -9.32 -3.01
C GLY A 104 -6.59 -7.87 -3.22
N VAL A 105 -5.66 -6.94 -3.04
CA VAL A 105 -5.91 -5.49 -3.16
C VAL A 105 -6.42 -5.05 -4.53
N MET A 106 -6.18 -5.85 -5.57
CA MET A 106 -6.61 -5.52 -6.93
C MET A 106 -8.13 -5.58 -7.12
N TRP A 107 -8.85 -6.21 -6.20
CA TRP A 107 -10.32 -6.32 -6.26
C TRP A 107 -11.05 -5.37 -5.33
N ASP A 108 -10.42 -4.94 -4.22
CA ASP A 108 -11.12 -4.17 -3.21
C ASP A 108 -10.57 -2.75 -2.99
N PHE A 109 -9.39 -2.39 -3.54
CA PHE A 109 -8.87 -1.04 -3.43
C PHE A 109 -9.33 -0.08 -4.53
N PRO A 110 -9.28 -0.43 -5.85
CA PRO A 110 -9.40 0.56 -6.92
C PRO A 110 -10.69 1.36 -6.90
N ASP A 111 -11.80 0.71 -6.60
CA ASP A 111 -13.14 1.30 -6.68
C ASP A 111 -13.74 1.65 -5.32
N ASN A 112 -12.95 1.53 -4.24
CA ASN A 112 -13.40 1.93 -2.91
C ASN A 112 -13.39 3.45 -2.75
N LYS A 113 -14.57 4.06 -2.87
CA LYS A 113 -14.74 5.52 -2.84
C LYS A 113 -14.31 6.14 -1.50
N GLU A 114 -14.66 5.48 -0.39
CA GLU A 114 -14.34 5.99 0.95
C GLU A 114 -12.82 6.03 1.16
N LEU A 115 -12.07 5.00 0.73
CA LEU A 115 -10.61 5.01 0.80
C LEU A 115 -10.00 6.08 -0.12
N GLN A 116 -10.57 6.31 -1.32
CA GLN A 116 -10.13 7.38 -2.21
C GLN A 116 -10.31 8.76 -1.56
N GLU A 117 -11.46 9.01 -0.92
CA GLU A 117 -11.77 10.25 -0.22
C GLU A 117 -10.84 10.46 0.99
N ILE A 118 -10.57 9.42 1.77
CA ILE A 118 -9.62 9.47 2.89
C ILE A 118 -8.22 9.81 2.40
N ALA A 119 -7.76 9.14 1.33
CA ALA A 119 -6.43 9.39 0.77
C ALA A 119 -6.29 10.82 0.23
N LEU A 120 -7.31 11.30 -0.49
CA LEU A 120 -7.33 12.67 -0.99
C LEU A 120 -7.33 13.68 0.16
N ALA A 121 -8.14 13.47 1.19
CA ALA A 121 -8.22 14.37 2.34
C ALA A 121 -6.88 14.44 3.12
N ILE A 122 -6.20 13.30 3.28
CA ILE A 122 -4.85 13.27 3.88
C ILE A 122 -3.87 14.05 2.99
N TYR A 123 -3.91 13.83 1.68
CA TYR A 123 -3.03 14.50 0.73
C TYR A 123 -3.26 16.01 0.70
N GLU A 124 -4.51 16.47 0.67
CA GLU A 124 -4.87 17.90 0.71
C GLU A 124 -4.47 18.58 2.03
N ASN A 125 -4.43 17.80 3.12
CA ASN A 125 -3.95 18.26 4.42
C ASN A 125 -2.42 18.15 4.59
N ASN A 126 -1.68 18.26 3.48
CA ASN A 126 -0.21 18.15 3.42
C ASN A 126 0.36 16.78 3.83
N GLY A 127 -0.45 15.74 3.89
CA GLY A 127 -0.01 14.39 4.14
C GLY A 127 0.53 13.68 2.88
N TYR A 128 1.00 12.45 3.07
CA TYR A 128 1.63 11.64 2.03
C TYR A 128 0.73 10.48 1.63
N ILE A 129 0.80 10.09 0.35
CA ILE A 129 0.23 8.83 -0.14
C ILE A 129 1.38 7.90 -0.50
N LEU A 130 1.39 6.73 0.14
CA LEU A 130 2.44 5.74 0.00
C LEU A 130 1.83 4.43 -0.52
N SER A 131 2.58 3.68 -1.32
CA SER A 131 2.19 2.33 -1.72
C SER A 131 3.38 1.44 -2.04
N VAL A 132 3.14 0.14 -2.05
CA VAL A 132 4.12 -0.84 -2.52
C VAL A 132 3.44 -1.93 -3.34
N CYS A 133 4.17 -2.49 -4.33
CA CYS A 133 3.74 -3.67 -5.06
C CYS A 133 2.35 -3.48 -5.73
N HIS A 134 1.39 -4.36 -5.45
CA HIS A 134 0.01 -4.23 -5.93
C HIS A 134 -0.78 -3.12 -5.24
N GLY A 135 -0.30 -2.59 -4.10
CA GLY A 135 -0.94 -1.47 -3.41
C GLY A 135 -1.13 -0.21 -4.25
N ILE A 136 -0.38 -0.07 -5.34
CA ILE A 136 -0.59 0.99 -6.34
C ILE A 136 -2.03 1.00 -6.88
N ALA A 137 -2.73 -0.13 -6.85
CA ALA A 137 -4.14 -0.22 -7.24
C ALA A 137 -5.04 0.76 -6.48
N GLY A 138 -4.73 1.04 -5.21
CA GLY A 138 -5.45 2.01 -4.40
C GLY A 138 -5.30 3.47 -4.84
N LEU A 139 -4.26 3.78 -5.63
CA LEU A 139 -4.00 5.13 -6.12
C LEU A 139 -4.64 5.41 -7.48
N LEU A 140 -5.00 4.36 -8.23
CA LEU A 140 -5.39 4.47 -9.63
C LEU A 140 -6.58 5.41 -9.85
N ASN A 141 -7.57 5.36 -8.99
CA ASN A 141 -8.83 6.08 -9.19
C ASN A 141 -9.01 7.30 -8.27
N ILE A 142 -7.99 7.69 -7.50
CA ILE A 142 -8.03 8.92 -6.71
C ILE A 142 -8.03 10.11 -7.68
N LYS A 143 -9.01 11.00 -7.52
CA LYS A 143 -9.15 12.23 -8.32
C LYS A 143 -9.11 13.44 -7.41
N ASP A 144 -8.50 14.50 -7.90
CA ASP A 144 -8.57 15.82 -7.27
C ASP A 144 -9.96 16.48 -7.47
N LYS A 145 -10.10 17.70 -6.94
CA LYS A 145 -11.36 18.49 -7.03
C LYS A 145 -11.75 18.87 -8.44
N GLU A 146 -10.79 18.84 -9.38
CA GLU A 146 -11.01 19.12 -10.79
C GLU A 146 -11.37 17.85 -11.58
N GLY A 147 -11.43 16.71 -10.91
CA GLY A 147 -11.71 15.39 -11.51
C GLY A 147 -10.53 14.76 -12.23
N LYS A 148 -9.33 15.33 -12.11
CA LYS A 148 -8.09 14.80 -12.68
C LYS A 148 -7.53 13.70 -11.78
N PHE A 149 -7.00 12.62 -12.39
CA PHE A 149 -6.32 11.58 -11.62
C PHE A 149 -5.10 12.15 -10.90
N LEU A 150 -5.00 11.89 -9.60
CA LEU A 150 -3.94 12.42 -8.73
C LEU A 150 -2.53 11.96 -9.20
N ILE A 151 -2.46 10.78 -9.81
CA ILE A 151 -1.23 10.20 -10.36
C ILE A 151 -0.88 10.74 -11.77
N SER A 152 -1.77 11.52 -12.41
CA SER A 152 -1.51 12.06 -13.75
C SER A 152 -0.28 12.96 -13.78
N GLY A 153 0.68 12.66 -14.65
CA GLY A 153 1.96 13.36 -14.75
C GLY A 153 2.96 13.05 -13.63
N LYS A 154 2.62 12.17 -12.69
CA LYS A 154 3.49 11.80 -11.56
C LYS A 154 4.38 10.61 -11.90
N LYS A 155 5.64 10.68 -11.48
CA LYS A 155 6.54 9.53 -11.49
C LYS A 155 6.13 8.58 -10.37
N ILE A 156 5.70 7.38 -10.73
CA ILE A 156 5.27 6.33 -9.80
C ILE A 156 5.80 4.98 -10.23
N THR A 157 5.77 4.02 -9.34
CA THR A 157 6.04 2.61 -9.61
C THR A 157 5.08 1.71 -8.86
N GLY A 158 5.05 0.45 -9.20
CA GLY A 158 4.25 -0.59 -8.58
C GLY A 158 4.59 -1.93 -9.19
N PHE A 159 3.85 -2.98 -8.85
CA PHE A 159 4.10 -4.30 -9.40
C PHE A 159 3.94 -4.27 -10.93
N THR A 160 5.03 -4.61 -11.61
CA THR A 160 5.11 -4.46 -13.07
C THR A 160 4.45 -5.62 -13.81
N GLN A 161 4.06 -5.39 -15.06
CA GLN A 161 3.54 -6.46 -15.91
C GLN A 161 4.54 -7.61 -16.11
N SER A 162 5.85 -7.31 -16.13
CA SER A 162 6.89 -8.35 -16.21
C SER A 162 6.96 -9.20 -14.94
N GLU A 163 6.79 -8.59 -13.78
CA GLU A 163 6.71 -9.32 -12.50
C GLU A 163 5.44 -10.16 -12.43
N GLU A 164 4.31 -9.65 -12.95
CA GLU A 164 3.05 -10.42 -13.02
C GLU A 164 3.18 -11.67 -13.89
N ARG A 165 3.87 -11.55 -15.03
CA ARG A 165 4.18 -12.72 -15.90
C ARG A 165 5.07 -13.73 -15.17
N LEU A 166 6.11 -13.28 -14.48
CA LEU A 166 6.99 -14.15 -13.69
C LEU A 166 6.28 -14.80 -12.50
N ALA A 167 5.33 -14.11 -11.88
CA ALA A 167 4.48 -14.65 -10.84
C ALA A 167 3.46 -15.68 -11.36
N GLY A 168 3.30 -15.81 -12.68
CA GLY A 168 2.34 -16.74 -13.32
C GLY A 168 0.88 -16.37 -13.03
N LYS A 169 0.58 -15.05 -12.90
CA LYS A 169 -0.75 -14.57 -12.48
C LYS A 169 -1.50 -13.76 -13.54
N THR A 170 -0.92 -13.60 -14.73
CA THR A 170 -1.52 -12.82 -15.83
C THR A 170 -2.94 -13.21 -16.22
N HIS A 171 -3.34 -14.46 -15.95
CA HIS A 171 -4.67 -14.98 -16.30
C HIS A 171 -5.70 -14.90 -15.17
N VAL A 172 -5.28 -14.47 -13.99
CA VAL A 172 -6.16 -14.43 -12.80
C VAL A 172 -6.32 -13.03 -12.23
N VAL A 173 -5.43 -12.09 -12.55
CA VAL A 173 -5.57 -10.70 -12.13
C VAL A 173 -6.58 -9.96 -13.03
N PRO A 174 -7.36 -9.02 -12.49
CA PRO A 174 -8.40 -8.33 -13.27
C PRO A 174 -7.83 -7.33 -14.27
N PHE A 175 -6.63 -6.82 -14.01
CA PHE A 175 -5.92 -5.85 -14.86
C PHE A 175 -4.42 -5.85 -14.51
N PHE A 176 -3.62 -5.11 -15.28
CA PHE A 176 -2.21 -4.84 -14.95
C PHE A 176 -2.06 -3.44 -14.39
N ASN A 177 -1.54 -3.33 -13.17
CA ASN A 177 -1.34 -2.04 -12.48
C ASN A 177 -0.54 -1.04 -13.32
N GLN A 178 0.51 -1.50 -14.00
CA GLN A 178 1.32 -0.66 -14.86
C GLN A 178 0.48 -0.05 -16.00
N GLU A 179 -0.28 -0.86 -16.73
CA GLU A 179 -1.12 -0.39 -17.83
C GLU A 179 -2.20 0.58 -17.36
N GLU A 180 -2.85 0.28 -16.24
CA GLU A 180 -3.89 1.14 -15.68
C GLU A 180 -3.34 2.48 -15.19
N ALA A 181 -2.13 2.50 -14.62
CA ALA A 181 -1.45 3.74 -14.26
C ALA A 181 -1.08 4.57 -15.51
N GLU A 182 -0.52 3.94 -16.53
CA GLU A 182 -0.15 4.59 -17.81
C GLU A 182 -1.39 5.15 -18.54
N LYS A 183 -2.53 4.44 -18.55
CA LYS A 183 -3.82 4.96 -19.08
C LYS A 183 -4.31 6.23 -18.36
N ARG A 184 -3.91 6.43 -17.12
CA ARG A 184 -4.22 7.63 -16.32
C ARG A 184 -3.13 8.70 -16.40
N ASN A 185 -2.27 8.60 -17.43
CA ASN A 185 -1.15 9.50 -17.71
C ASN A 185 -0.09 9.55 -16.60
N ALA A 186 0.06 8.51 -15.80
CA ALA A 186 1.18 8.40 -14.87
C ALA A 186 2.48 8.12 -15.64
N LEU A 187 3.58 8.68 -15.15
CA LEU A 187 4.93 8.41 -15.66
C LEU A 187 5.50 7.18 -14.95
N PHE A 188 5.02 6.01 -15.34
CA PHE A 188 5.38 4.76 -14.67
C PHE A 188 6.87 4.44 -14.83
N GLN A 189 7.56 4.32 -13.70
CA GLN A 189 8.99 4.00 -13.65
C GLN A 189 9.17 2.54 -13.22
N LYS A 190 10.19 1.87 -13.75
CA LYS A 190 10.49 0.49 -13.37
C LYS A 190 11.99 0.18 -13.45
N LYS A 191 12.43 -0.72 -12.58
CA LYS A 191 13.71 -1.42 -12.68
C LYS A 191 13.48 -2.88 -13.07
N ARG A 192 14.57 -3.64 -13.19
CA ARG A 192 14.52 -5.09 -13.38
C ARG A 192 13.64 -5.71 -12.30
N PHE A 193 12.86 -6.72 -12.68
CA PHE A 193 11.95 -7.45 -11.81
C PHE A 193 12.60 -7.92 -10.49
N TYR A 194 11.84 -7.89 -9.42
CA TYR A 194 12.22 -8.26 -8.06
C TYR A 194 13.50 -7.59 -7.52
N LYS A 195 13.85 -6.40 -8.05
CA LYS A 195 14.86 -5.52 -7.46
C LYS A 195 14.19 -4.44 -6.64
N GLU A 196 14.84 -4.05 -5.54
CA GLU A 196 14.41 -2.91 -4.76
C GLU A 196 14.38 -1.65 -5.64
N PHE A 197 13.22 -1.01 -5.65
CA PHE A 197 13.03 0.25 -6.36
C PHE A 197 11.85 1.03 -5.78
N ALA A 198 12.11 2.24 -5.34
CA ALA A 198 11.10 3.17 -4.88
C ALA A 198 11.25 4.50 -5.62
N VAL A 199 10.14 5.19 -5.82
CA VAL A 199 10.05 6.48 -6.50
C VAL A 199 9.28 7.45 -5.62
N LYS A 200 9.78 8.68 -5.52
CA LYS A 200 9.09 9.81 -4.90
C LYS A 200 8.83 10.89 -5.94
N ASP A 201 7.61 11.37 -6.00
CA ASP A 201 7.22 12.56 -6.75
C ASP A 201 6.31 13.43 -5.88
N GLY A 202 6.88 14.50 -5.35
CA GLY A 202 6.22 15.31 -4.34
C GLY A 202 5.88 14.49 -3.10
N ARG A 203 4.61 14.43 -2.73
CA ARG A 203 4.11 13.71 -1.57
C ARG A 203 3.50 12.34 -1.90
N ILE A 204 3.83 11.79 -3.08
CA ILE A 204 3.50 10.42 -3.49
C ILE A 204 4.79 9.62 -3.49
N ILE A 205 4.83 8.50 -2.74
CA ILE A 205 6.01 7.61 -2.65
C ILE A 205 5.54 6.19 -2.92
N THR A 206 6.12 5.56 -3.93
CA THR A 206 5.69 4.23 -4.38
C THR A 206 6.86 3.26 -4.50
N GLY A 207 6.64 2.00 -4.19
CA GLY A 207 7.61 0.91 -4.31
C GLY A 207 7.17 -0.15 -5.30
N GLN A 208 8.12 -0.70 -6.07
CA GLN A 208 7.80 -1.58 -7.20
C GLN A 208 7.26 -2.95 -6.77
N ASN A 209 7.81 -3.55 -5.73
CA ASN A 209 7.58 -4.94 -5.35
C ASN A 209 7.84 -5.14 -3.84
N PRO A 210 7.62 -6.35 -3.27
CA PRO A 210 7.79 -6.59 -1.85
C PRO A 210 9.17 -6.24 -1.28
N PHE A 211 10.21 -6.26 -2.09
CA PHE A 211 11.58 -5.90 -1.66
C PHE A 211 11.79 -4.39 -1.53
N SER A 212 10.81 -3.57 -1.91
CA SER A 212 10.89 -2.11 -1.93
C SER A 212 10.28 -1.45 -0.69
N VAL A 213 9.74 -2.22 0.24
CA VAL A 213 9.03 -1.72 1.44
C VAL A 213 9.89 -0.78 2.26
N ARG A 214 11.10 -1.23 2.61
CA ARG A 214 12.04 -0.44 3.43
C ARG A 214 12.51 0.82 2.72
N ALA A 215 12.66 0.78 1.39
CA ALA A 215 12.99 1.97 0.60
C ALA A 215 11.85 2.99 0.61
N VAL A 216 10.58 2.56 0.52
CA VAL A 216 9.41 3.45 0.66
C VAL A 216 9.37 4.08 2.05
N ALA A 217 9.54 3.28 3.11
CA ALA A 217 9.57 3.76 4.47
C ALA A 217 10.70 4.80 4.69
N LYS A 218 11.91 4.49 4.18
CA LYS A 218 13.08 5.39 4.29
C LYS A 218 12.82 6.74 3.62
N LEU A 219 12.34 6.75 2.38
CA LEU A 219 12.00 7.99 1.66
C LEU A 219 10.94 8.81 2.43
N TYR A 220 9.95 8.16 3.01
CA TYR A 220 8.95 8.84 3.83
C TYR A 220 9.55 9.43 5.11
N LEU A 221 10.41 8.70 5.80
CA LEU A 221 11.06 9.16 7.04
C LEU A 221 12.00 10.34 6.78
N GLU A 222 12.75 10.34 5.67
CA GLU A 222 13.60 11.46 5.22
C GLU A 222 12.77 12.74 5.01
N GLU A 223 11.59 12.64 4.40
CA GLU A 223 10.67 13.79 4.25
C GLU A 223 10.21 14.35 5.60
N LEU A 224 9.93 13.47 6.55
CA LEU A 224 9.51 13.90 7.89
C LEU A 224 10.62 14.60 8.67
N GLU A 225 11.88 14.29 8.40
CA GLU A 225 13.05 14.96 9.00
C GLU A 225 13.28 16.33 8.37
N THR A 226 13.19 16.43 7.06
CA THR A 226 13.34 17.70 6.32
C THR A 226 12.31 18.73 6.75
N CYS A 227 11.05 18.31 6.95
CA CYS A 227 9.97 19.18 7.44
C CYS A 227 10.14 19.67 8.90
N LYS A 228 11.06 19.09 9.68
CA LYS A 228 11.36 19.57 11.05
C LYS A 228 12.40 20.67 11.08
N GLN A 229 13.18 20.83 10.01
CA GLN A 229 14.30 21.77 9.89
C GLN A 229 13.89 23.07 9.17
N SER A 230 12.76 23.08 8.52
CA SER A 230 12.13 24.24 7.87
C SER A 230 11.07 24.89 8.76
#